data_66e79c09bfc7d54c2f847fc4f6a1b3fe
#
_entry.id   66e79c09bfc7d54c2f847fc4f6a1b3fe
#
_cell.length_a   1.000
_cell.length_b   1.000
_cell.length_c   1.000
_cell.angle_alpha   90.00
_cell.angle_beta   90.00
_cell.angle_gamma   90.00
#
_symmetry.space_group_name_H-M   'P 1'
#
loop_
_entity.id
_entity.type
_entity.pdbx_description
1 polymer ?
#
loop_
_entity_poly.entity_id
_entity_poly.type
_entity_poly.pdbx_seq_one_letter_code
_entity_poly.pdbx_strand_id
1 'polypeptide(L)'
;VSAVTESSLERELSAVLGSASARLPLNAARRESGELAAVAAIVGEVSQDLRFNQQVLEAALQNMSQGISVVDSEQRLVAWNRRYAELFGFPEELLQVGQPIAELTRWALRRMPHRGSDEGALQRRMGYMRAGTPHLTERVFPDGSIVEIRGNPMPGGGFVATYTDVTASRHAERNLKQVNETLGQRVVERTELLENAKREAEHANDAKSRFLTAIGHDLLQ
;
A
#
# COMPACT_ATOMS: atom_id res chain seq x y z
N VAL A 1 2.63 -22.46 -47.25
CA VAL A 1 2.93 -22.91 -48.61
C VAL A 1 1.90 -24.00 -48.95
N SER A 2 1.11 -23.78 -50.00
CA SER A 2 0.03 -24.71 -50.37
C SER A 2 0.61 -26.08 -50.76
N ALA A 3 -0.05 -27.17 -50.37
CA ALA A 3 0.35 -28.56 -50.71
C ALA A 3 0.53 -28.77 -52.21
N VAL A 4 -0.13 -27.96 -53.05
CA VAL A 4 -0.01 -27.95 -54.50
C VAL A 4 1.35 -27.43 -54.97
N THR A 5 1.90 -26.40 -54.31
CA THR A 5 3.23 -25.84 -54.62
C THR A 5 4.35 -26.80 -54.21
N GLU A 6 4.18 -27.51 -53.10
CA GLU A 6 5.14 -28.49 -52.58
C GLU A 6 5.28 -29.69 -53.49
N SER A 7 4.16 -30.24 -53.96
CA SER A 7 4.12 -31.36 -54.91
C SER A 7 4.66 -31.01 -56.33
N SER A 8 4.51 -29.73 -56.74
CA SER A 8 5.12 -29.26 -58.03
C SER A 8 6.63 -29.12 -57.88
N LEU A 9 7.11 -28.58 -56.77
CA LEU A 9 8.55 -28.42 -56.49
C LEU A 9 9.25 -29.77 -56.33
N GLU A 10 8.62 -30.75 -55.69
CA GLU A 10 9.12 -32.07 -55.48
C GLU A 10 9.27 -32.77 -56.85
N ARG A 11 8.32 -32.57 -57.81
CA ARG A 11 8.34 -33.13 -59.14
C ARG A 11 9.44 -32.52 -60.02
N GLU A 12 9.64 -31.21 -59.97
CA GLU A 12 10.70 -30.52 -60.68
C GLU A 12 12.11 -30.88 -60.15
N LEU A 13 12.29 -30.89 -58.80
CA LEU A 13 13.56 -31.33 -58.23
C LEU A 13 13.87 -32.80 -58.45
N SER A 14 12.86 -33.67 -58.47
CA SER A 14 13.04 -35.11 -58.82
C SER A 14 13.45 -35.35 -60.24
N ALA A 15 13.03 -34.50 -61.19
CA ALA A 15 13.41 -34.56 -62.59
C ALA A 15 14.88 -34.16 -62.82
N VAL A 16 15.46 -33.31 -61.99
CA VAL A 16 16.83 -32.80 -62.15
C VAL A 16 17.85 -33.56 -61.30
N LEU A 17 17.50 -33.93 -60.04
CA LEU A 17 18.44 -34.47 -59.05
C LEU A 17 18.19 -35.96 -58.72
N GLY A 18 17.15 -36.55 -59.23
CA GLY A 18 16.68 -37.87 -58.84
C GLY A 18 15.81 -37.87 -57.58
N SER A 19 14.88 -38.83 -57.51
CA SER A 19 13.83 -38.83 -56.45
C SER A 19 14.36 -38.95 -55.01
N ALA A 20 15.51 -39.57 -54.81
CA ALA A 20 16.12 -39.68 -53.45
C ALA A 20 16.85 -38.42 -53.06
N SER A 21 17.48 -37.70 -53.98
CA SER A 21 18.24 -36.48 -53.72
C SER A 21 17.33 -35.23 -53.56
N ALA A 22 16.17 -35.26 -54.22
CA ALA A 22 15.17 -34.12 -54.06
C ALA A 22 14.47 -34.10 -52.70
N ARG A 23 14.36 -35.21 -51.98
CA ARG A 23 13.73 -35.31 -50.67
C ARG A 23 14.57 -34.74 -49.55
N LEU A 24 15.91 -34.75 -49.68
CA LEU A 24 16.80 -34.25 -48.64
C LEU A 24 16.67 -32.73 -48.38
N PRO A 25 16.72 -31.84 -49.42
CA PRO A 25 16.55 -30.41 -49.22
C PRO A 25 15.14 -30.03 -48.79
N LEU A 26 14.10 -30.75 -49.27
CA LEU A 26 12.72 -30.53 -48.88
C LEU A 26 12.49 -30.92 -47.40
N ASN A 27 13.09 -32.00 -46.92
CA ASN A 27 13.01 -32.40 -45.51
C ASN A 27 13.82 -31.46 -44.58
N ALA A 28 14.95 -30.93 -45.07
CA ALA A 28 15.71 -29.92 -44.31
C ALA A 28 14.91 -28.59 -44.17
N ALA A 29 14.34 -28.10 -45.28
CA ALA A 29 13.50 -26.92 -45.28
C ALA A 29 12.24 -27.07 -44.39
N ARG A 30 11.68 -28.28 -44.34
CA ARG A 30 10.54 -28.61 -43.47
C ARG A 30 10.91 -28.66 -42.00
N ARG A 31 12.11 -29.14 -41.66
CA ARG A 31 12.63 -29.12 -40.29
C ARG A 31 12.89 -27.70 -39.82
N GLU A 32 13.59 -26.88 -40.61
CA GLU A 32 13.82 -25.47 -40.30
C GLU A 32 12.51 -24.67 -40.15
N SER A 33 11.55 -24.91 -41.04
CA SER A 33 10.23 -24.28 -40.95
C SER A 33 9.47 -24.71 -39.69
N GLY A 34 9.60 -25.98 -39.28
CA GLY A 34 9.00 -26.51 -38.06
C GLY A 34 9.63 -25.93 -36.79
N GLU A 35 10.96 -25.79 -36.76
CA GLU A 35 11.68 -25.19 -35.64
C GLU A 35 11.36 -23.69 -35.50
N LEU A 36 11.32 -22.95 -36.59
CA LEU A 36 10.92 -21.54 -36.60
C LEU A 36 9.47 -21.34 -36.12
N ALA A 37 8.56 -22.22 -36.56
CA ALA A 37 7.17 -22.17 -36.11
C ALA A 37 7.04 -22.50 -34.61
N ALA A 38 7.81 -23.46 -34.11
CA ALA A 38 7.84 -23.80 -32.69
C ALA A 38 8.40 -22.66 -31.84
N VAL A 39 9.50 -22.03 -32.29
CA VAL A 39 10.08 -20.84 -31.61
C VAL A 39 9.09 -19.69 -31.63
N ALA A 40 8.43 -19.43 -32.77
CA ALA A 40 7.42 -18.36 -32.84
C ALA A 40 6.22 -18.63 -31.93
N ALA A 41 5.79 -19.87 -31.76
CA ALA A 41 4.72 -20.24 -30.81
C ALA A 41 5.14 -19.99 -29.36
N ILE A 42 6.35 -20.43 -28.97
CA ILE A 42 6.89 -20.22 -27.63
C ILE A 42 7.04 -18.72 -27.33
N VAL A 43 7.60 -17.94 -28.25
CA VAL A 43 7.72 -16.48 -28.08
C VAL A 43 6.34 -15.83 -28.00
N GLY A 44 5.37 -16.32 -28.77
CA GLY A 44 3.98 -15.85 -28.69
C GLY A 44 3.34 -16.11 -27.32
N GLU A 45 3.49 -17.32 -26.80
CA GLU A 45 2.97 -17.74 -25.49
C GLU A 45 3.63 -16.92 -24.35
N VAL A 46 4.96 -16.84 -24.32
CA VAL A 46 5.68 -16.04 -23.33
C VAL A 46 5.29 -14.55 -23.40
N SER A 47 5.11 -14.03 -24.62
CA SER A 47 4.68 -12.63 -24.79
C SER A 47 3.25 -12.41 -24.31
N GLN A 48 2.38 -13.39 -24.47
CA GLN A 48 0.99 -13.34 -24.01
C GLN A 48 0.92 -13.40 -22.49
N ASP A 49 1.67 -14.29 -21.85
CA ASP A 49 1.77 -14.39 -20.40
C ASP A 49 2.33 -13.12 -19.77
N LEU A 50 3.36 -12.54 -20.40
CA LEU A 50 3.94 -11.28 -19.94
C LEU A 50 2.94 -10.13 -20.00
N ARG A 51 2.19 -10.02 -21.10
CA ARG A 51 1.13 -9.00 -21.25
C ARG A 51 0.01 -9.21 -20.24
N PHE A 52 -0.42 -10.45 -20.02
CA PHE A 52 -1.45 -10.76 -19.03
C PHE A 52 -1.00 -10.37 -17.62
N ASN A 53 0.22 -10.75 -17.24
CA ASN A 53 0.79 -10.39 -15.95
C ASN A 53 0.92 -8.87 -15.77
N GLN A 54 1.32 -8.14 -16.80
CA GLN A 54 1.35 -6.68 -16.78
C GLN A 54 -0.04 -6.10 -16.58
N GLN A 55 -1.04 -6.56 -17.29
CA GLN A 55 -2.43 -6.10 -17.16
C GLN A 55 -3.00 -6.36 -15.77
N VAL A 56 -2.72 -7.53 -15.19
CA VAL A 56 -3.15 -7.88 -13.84
C VAL A 56 -2.50 -6.96 -12.80
N LEU A 57 -1.18 -6.73 -12.91
CA LEU A 57 -0.45 -5.82 -12.02
C LEU A 57 -0.97 -4.38 -12.15
N GLU A 58 -1.17 -3.90 -13.36
CA GLU A 58 -1.70 -2.57 -13.60
C GLU A 58 -3.12 -2.42 -13.04
N ALA A 59 -4.01 -3.39 -13.30
CA ALA A 59 -5.35 -3.39 -12.73
C ALA A 59 -5.33 -3.43 -11.21
N ALA A 60 -4.45 -4.23 -10.60
CA ALA A 60 -4.28 -4.28 -9.16
C ALA A 60 -3.82 -2.94 -8.59
N LEU A 61 -2.79 -2.32 -9.17
CA LEU A 61 -2.28 -1.01 -8.75
C LEU A 61 -3.34 0.10 -8.87
N GLN A 62 -4.09 0.12 -9.98
CA GLN A 62 -5.11 1.16 -10.22
C GLN A 62 -6.33 1.02 -9.30
N ASN A 63 -6.66 -0.19 -8.83
CA ASN A 63 -7.80 -0.43 -7.94
C ASN A 63 -7.42 -0.43 -6.44
N MET A 64 -6.17 -0.18 -6.08
CA MET A 64 -5.79 -0.07 -4.67
C MET A 64 -6.36 1.18 -4.02
N SER A 65 -6.83 1.05 -2.78
CA SER A 65 -7.30 2.17 -1.96
C SER A 65 -6.15 3.08 -1.48
N GLN A 66 -4.92 2.59 -1.55
CA GLN A 66 -3.72 3.35 -1.21
C GLN A 66 -3.14 4.04 -2.45
N GLY A 67 -2.69 5.29 -2.30
CA GLY A 67 -1.86 5.93 -3.30
C GLY A 67 -0.48 5.27 -3.35
N ILE A 68 0.07 5.13 -4.55
CA ILE A 68 1.42 4.59 -4.76
C ILE A 68 2.16 5.49 -5.72
N SER A 69 3.42 5.80 -5.40
CA SER A 69 4.37 6.40 -6.33
C SER A 69 5.71 5.67 -6.29
N VAL A 70 6.30 5.51 -7.44
CA VAL A 70 7.60 4.84 -7.64
C VAL A 70 8.54 5.82 -8.32
N VAL A 71 9.74 5.96 -7.79
CA VAL A 71 10.81 6.77 -8.37
C VAL A 71 12.05 5.92 -8.60
N ASP A 72 12.83 6.28 -9.62
CA ASP A 72 14.10 5.66 -9.92
C ASP A 72 15.24 6.15 -8.99
N SER A 73 16.45 5.69 -9.25
CA SER A 73 17.66 6.08 -8.53
C SER A 73 18.01 7.57 -8.68
N GLU A 74 17.53 8.23 -9.72
CA GLU A 74 17.69 9.66 -9.97
C GLU A 74 16.56 10.50 -9.36
N GLN A 75 15.66 9.86 -8.58
CA GLN A 75 14.51 10.50 -7.97
C GLN A 75 13.50 11.07 -8.99
N ARG A 76 13.37 10.39 -10.13
CA ARG A 76 12.39 10.70 -11.15
C ARG A 76 11.20 9.75 -11.05
N LEU A 77 10.01 10.28 -11.24
CA LEU A 77 8.77 9.51 -11.21
C LEU A 77 8.76 8.46 -12.34
N VAL A 78 8.57 7.19 -11.99
CA VAL A 78 8.52 6.07 -12.93
C VAL A 78 7.11 5.53 -13.07
N ALA A 79 6.40 5.42 -11.94
CA ALA A 79 5.04 4.89 -11.91
C ALA A 79 4.25 5.52 -10.75
N TRP A 80 2.95 5.58 -10.94
CA TRP A 80 1.98 5.95 -9.90
C TRP A 80 0.63 5.31 -10.21
N ASN A 81 -0.24 5.28 -9.21
CA ASN A 81 -1.61 4.84 -9.42
C ASN A 81 -2.59 6.04 -9.34
N ARG A 82 -3.82 5.78 -9.78
CA ARG A 82 -4.90 6.76 -9.77
C ARG A 82 -5.11 7.38 -8.39
N ARG A 83 -5.05 6.57 -7.32
CA ARG A 83 -5.28 7.05 -5.96
C ARG A 83 -4.24 8.07 -5.49
N TYR A 84 -2.98 7.93 -5.93
CA TYR A 84 -1.94 8.93 -5.67
C TYR A 84 -2.29 10.28 -6.31
N ALA A 85 -2.72 10.28 -7.57
CA ALA A 85 -3.13 11.49 -8.26
C ALA A 85 -4.30 12.18 -7.56
N GLU A 86 -5.32 11.41 -7.18
CA GLU A 86 -6.52 11.90 -6.50
C GLU A 86 -6.23 12.47 -5.10
N LEU A 87 -5.43 11.78 -4.28
CA LEU A 87 -5.10 12.20 -2.91
C LEU A 87 -4.45 13.59 -2.87
N PHE A 88 -3.60 13.89 -3.84
CA PHE A 88 -2.90 15.16 -3.90
C PHE A 88 -3.53 16.18 -4.84
N GLY A 89 -4.45 15.75 -5.72
CA GLY A 89 -5.05 16.57 -6.75
C GLY A 89 -4.02 17.16 -7.70
N PHE A 90 -3.02 16.34 -8.11
CA PHE A 90 -2.00 16.78 -9.05
C PHE A 90 -2.62 17.10 -10.41
N PRO A 91 -2.20 18.18 -11.08
CA PRO A 91 -2.54 18.41 -12.46
C PRO A 91 -1.84 17.37 -13.37
N GLU A 92 -2.50 17.00 -14.48
CA GLU A 92 -1.98 15.95 -15.38
C GLU A 92 -0.60 16.28 -15.93
N GLU A 93 -0.30 17.56 -16.13
CA GLU A 93 1.01 18.03 -16.64
C GLU A 93 2.16 17.73 -15.67
N LEU A 94 1.89 17.59 -14.39
CA LEU A 94 2.88 17.26 -13.36
C LEU A 94 3.08 15.74 -13.22
N LEU A 95 2.12 14.92 -13.63
CA LEU A 95 2.18 13.47 -13.52
C LEU A 95 2.70 12.85 -14.82
N GLN A 96 4.00 12.98 -15.05
CA GLN A 96 4.68 12.43 -16.21
C GLN A 96 5.85 11.54 -15.80
N VAL A 97 6.09 10.48 -16.57
CA VAL A 97 7.28 9.64 -16.37
C VAL A 97 8.54 10.49 -16.60
N GLY A 98 9.51 10.35 -15.71
CA GLY A 98 10.74 11.13 -15.72
C GLY A 98 10.64 12.47 -14.96
N GLN A 99 9.46 12.85 -14.48
CA GLN A 99 9.30 14.08 -13.71
C GLN A 99 10.09 14.01 -12.38
N PRO A 100 10.90 15.02 -12.02
CA PRO A 100 11.57 15.05 -10.73
C PRO A 100 10.58 15.03 -9.58
N ILE A 101 10.70 14.08 -8.66
CA ILE A 101 9.78 13.96 -7.51
C ILE A 101 9.82 15.20 -6.61
N ALA A 102 10.90 15.95 -6.65
CA ALA A 102 11.02 17.22 -5.95
C ALA A 102 9.96 18.25 -6.36
N GLU A 103 9.56 18.27 -7.64
CA GLU A 103 8.54 19.19 -8.13
C GLU A 103 7.15 18.82 -7.64
N LEU A 104 6.80 17.53 -7.68
CA LEU A 104 5.55 17.04 -7.10
C LEU A 104 5.51 17.30 -5.59
N THR A 105 6.64 17.08 -4.91
CA THR A 105 6.74 17.33 -3.46
C THR A 105 6.56 18.83 -3.15
N ARG A 106 7.19 19.69 -3.90
CA ARG A 106 7.07 21.16 -3.74
C ARG A 106 5.63 21.63 -3.99
N TRP A 107 4.99 21.10 -5.03
CA TRP A 107 3.60 21.39 -5.32
C TRP A 107 2.67 20.96 -4.17
N ALA A 108 2.87 19.75 -3.63
CA ALA A 108 2.11 19.24 -2.50
C ALA A 108 2.35 20.08 -1.22
N LEU A 109 3.59 20.43 -0.91
CA LEU A 109 3.94 21.24 0.26
C LEU A 109 3.27 22.61 0.26
N ARG A 110 3.16 23.28 -0.87
CA ARG A 110 2.48 24.58 -1.00
C ARG A 110 1.00 24.54 -0.64
N ARG A 111 0.38 23.38 -0.70
CA ARG A 111 -1.07 23.16 -0.45
C ARG A 111 -1.35 22.52 0.90
N MET A 112 -0.33 22.04 1.59
CA MET A 112 -0.46 21.36 2.87
C MET A 112 0.15 22.17 4.00
N PRO A 113 -0.55 22.34 5.14
CA PRO A 113 0.05 22.88 6.33
C PRO A 113 1.20 21.98 6.80
N HIS A 114 2.36 22.56 7.03
CA HIS A 114 3.50 21.85 7.59
C HIS A 114 4.31 22.77 8.49
N ARG A 115 5.11 22.18 9.38
CA ARG A 115 5.99 22.93 10.27
C ARG A 115 7.32 23.25 9.56
N GLY A 116 7.73 24.50 9.59
CA GLY A 116 8.98 24.98 9.00
C GLY A 116 8.84 25.46 7.56
N SER A 117 9.94 25.61 6.87
CA SER A 117 9.96 26.06 5.46
C SER A 117 9.68 24.90 4.51
N ASP A 118 9.07 25.20 3.37
CA ASP A 118 8.85 24.25 2.27
C ASP A 118 10.15 23.59 1.84
N GLU A 119 11.21 24.38 1.74
CA GLU A 119 12.53 23.90 1.32
C GLU A 119 13.12 22.93 2.34
N GLY A 120 13.00 23.19 3.64
CA GLY A 120 13.47 22.26 4.68
C GLY A 120 12.68 20.94 4.69
N ALA A 121 11.38 20.98 4.42
CA ALA A 121 10.56 19.77 4.29
C ALA A 121 10.92 18.97 3.04
N LEU A 122 11.16 19.65 1.92
CA LEU A 122 11.62 19.07 0.68
C LEU A 122 13.00 18.38 0.86
N GLN A 123 13.97 19.09 1.45
CA GLN A 123 15.31 18.55 1.66
C GLN A 123 15.32 17.31 2.55
N ARG A 124 14.52 17.28 3.62
CA ARG A 124 14.36 16.08 4.45
C ARG A 124 13.84 14.90 3.63
N ARG A 125 12.80 15.09 2.83
CA ARG A 125 12.24 14.04 1.98
C ARG A 125 13.24 13.52 0.96
N MET A 126 13.93 14.42 0.26
CA MET A 126 14.97 14.04 -0.69
C MET A 126 16.15 13.33 0.00
N GLY A 127 16.47 13.74 1.22
CA GLY A 127 17.49 13.10 2.05
C GLY A 127 17.18 11.63 2.35
N TYR A 128 15.96 11.29 2.78
CA TYR A 128 15.56 9.89 3.01
C TYR A 128 15.67 9.03 1.75
N MET A 129 15.25 9.56 0.61
CA MET A 129 15.34 8.86 -0.67
C MET A 129 16.80 8.61 -1.08
N ARG A 130 17.67 9.62 -0.97
CA ARG A 130 19.09 9.48 -1.29
C ARG A 130 19.82 8.51 -0.35
N ALA A 131 19.48 8.54 0.92
CA ALA A 131 20.06 7.63 1.91
C ALA A 131 19.50 6.20 1.82
N GLY A 132 18.50 5.94 1.00
CA GLY A 132 17.81 4.65 0.96
C GLY A 132 17.19 4.26 2.30
N THR A 133 16.78 5.25 3.11
CA THR A 133 16.28 5.01 4.47
C THR A 133 14.77 4.92 4.47
N PRO A 134 14.18 3.81 4.94
CA PRO A 134 12.75 3.71 5.14
C PRO A 134 12.25 4.82 6.04
N HIS A 135 11.12 5.42 5.71
CA HIS A 135 10.52 6.46 6.54
C HIS A 135 9.01 6.32 6.63
N LEU A 136 8.47 6.75 7.74
CA LEU A 136 7.04 6.81 8.03
C LEU A 136 6.73 8.23 8.54
N THR A 137 5.74 8.87 7.96
CA THR A 137 5.28 10.19 8.40
C THR A 137 3.78 10.34 8.16
N GLU A 138 3.13 11.13 9.00
CA GLU A 138 1.73 11.51 8.79
C GLU A 138 1.66 12.98 8.37
N ARG A 139 0.70 13.27 7.50
CA ARG A 139 0.38 14.61 7.05
C ARG A 139 -1.10 14.88 7.22
N VAL A 140 -1.41 16.04 7.78
CA VAL A 140 -2.78 16.54 7.86
C VAL A 140 -3.03 17.45 6.68
N PHE A 141 -4.07 17.17 5.92
CA PHE A 141 -4.49 17.98 4.78
C PHE A 141 -5.38 19.15 5.22
N PRO A 142 -5.58 20.18 4.37
CA PRO A 142 -6.43 21.33 4.71
C PRO A 142 -7.90 20.97 4.98
N ASP A 143 -8.40 19.89 4.41
CA ASP A 143 -9.74 19.35 4.64
C ASP A 143 -9.87 18.54 5.94
N GLY A 144 -8.76 18.41 6.71
CA GLY A 144 -8.69 17.65 7.95
C GLY A 144 -8.38 16.17 7.77
N SER A 145 -8.25 15.66 6.54
CA SER A 145 -7.85 14.28 6.29
C SER A 145 -6.40 14.05 6.73
N ILE A 146 -6.12 12.82 7.20
CA ILE A 146 -4.81 12.41 7.70
C ILE A 146 -4.28 11.33 6.78
N VAL A 147 -3.16 11.60 6.13
CA VAL A 147 -2.50 10.64 5.22
C VAL A 147 -1.19 10.17 5.82
N GLU A 148 -1.09 8.86 6.03
CA GLU A 148 0.17 8.18 6.36
C GLU A 148 0.98 7.98 5.08
N ILE A 149 2.23 8.39 5.10
CA ILE A 149 3.19 8.26 4.00
C ILE A 149 4.28 7.31 4.45
N ARG A 150 4.39 6.17 3.80
CA ARG A 150 5.44 5.19 4.04
C ARG A 150 6.31 5.06 2.81
N GLY A 151 7.60 5.26 2.98
CA GLY A 151 8.57 5.15 1.90
C GLY A 151 9.58 4.05 2.16
N ASN A 152 9.90 3.24 1.14
CA ASN A 152 10.88 2.17 1.20
C ASN A 152 11.80 2.20 -0.02
N PRO A 153 13.10 1.93 0.17
CA PRO A 153 14.02 1.74 -0.95
C PRO A 153 13.69 0.47 -1.73
N MET A 154 13.97 0.48 -3.03
CA MET A 154 13.81 -0.70 -3.88
C MET A 154 15.15 -1.40 -4.14
N PRO A 155 15.15 -2.73 -4.29
CA PRO A 155 16.32 -3.44 -4.82
C PRO A 155 16.72 -2.89 -6.19
N GLY A 156 18.02 -2.63 -6.38
CA GLY A 156 18.52 -2.03 -7.63
C GLY A 156 18.45 -0.51 -7.70
N GLY A 157 18.03 0.15 -6.63
CA GLY A 157 17.92 1.61 -6.52
C GLY A 157 16.50 2.12 -6.76
N GLY A 158 16.29 3.38 -6.40
CA GLY A 158 14.97 3.99 -6.43
C GLY A 158 14.18 3.82 -5.13
N PHE A 159 12.93 4.26 -5.13
CA PHE A 159 12.11 4.35 -3.93
C PHE A 159 10.63 4.18 -4.24
N VAL A 160 9.94 3.37 -3.44
CA VAL A 160 8.48 3.25 -3.50
C VAL A 160 7.86 3.93 -2.29
N ALA A 161 6.84 4.74 -2.51
CA ALA A 161 6.07 5.37 -1.45
C ALA A 161 4.60 4.98 -1.54
N THR A 162 4.01 4.64 -0.39
CA THR A 162 2.57 4.41 -0.24
C THR A 162 1.94 5.52 0.58
N TYR A 163 0.71 5.86 0.25
CA TYR A 163 -0.08 6.94 0.83
C TYR A 163 -1.43 6.38 1.25
N THR A 164 -1.63 6.29 2.56
CA THR A 164 -2.84 5.70 3.14
C THR A 164 -3.65 6.76 3.86
N ASP A 165 -4.92 6.91 3.50
CA ASP A 165 -5.84 7.73 4.28
C ASP A 165 -6.17 6.99 5.59
N VAL A 166 -5.71 7.53 6.70
CA VAL A 166 -5.90 6.98 8.04
C VAL A 166 -6.85 7.82 8.90
N THR A 167 -7.58 8.74 8.28
CA THR A 167 -8.46 9.70 8.98
C THR A 167 -9.45 8.99 9.89
N ALA A 168 -10.22 8.05 9.34
CA ALA A 168 -11.21 7.30 10.12
C ALA A 168 -10.58 6.50 11.27
N SER A 169 -9.44 5.85 11.02
CA SER A 169 -8.69 5.09 12.03
C SER A 169 -8.19 5.98 13.15
N ARG A 170 -7.61 7.14 12.83
CA ARG A 170 -7.12 8.09 13.84
C ARG A 170 -8.24 8.73 14.66
N HIS A 171 -9.38 9.00 14.03
CA HIS A 171 -10.55 9.47 14.79
C HIS A 171 -11.09 8.40 15.74
N ALA A 172 -11.21 7.16 15.28
CA ALA A 172 -11.64 6.04 16.12
C ALA A 172 -10.69 5.82 17.32
N GLU A 173 -9.39 5.85 17.09
CA GLU A 173 -8.37 5.73 18.13
C GLU A 173 -8.49 6.84 19.19
N ARG A 174 -8.62 8.09 18.73
CA ARG A 174 -8.80 9.24 19.65
C ARG A 174 -10.08 9.14 20.47
N ASN A 175 -11.20 8.77 19.83
CA ASN A 175 -12.47 8.58 20.51
C ASN A 175 -12.39 7.46 21.55
N LEU A 176 -11.79 6.33 21.21
CA LEU A 176 -11.59 5.21 22.13
C LEU A 176 -10.75 5.62 23.34
N LYS A 177 -9.66 6.36 23.13
CA LYS A 177 -8.82 6.88 24.19
C LYS A 177 -9.60 7.81 25.11
N GLN A 178 -10.37 8.73 24.56
CA GLN A 178 -11.20 9.67 25.34
C GLN A 178 -12.27 8.95 26.17
N VAL A 179 -12.95 7.97 25.59
CA VAL A 179 -13.92 7.14 26.31
C VAL A 179 -13.25 6.39 27.47
N ASN A 180 -12.08 5.80 27.21
CA ASN A 180 -11.35 5.05 28.23
C ASN A 180 -10.87 5.94 29.40
N GLU A 181 -10.36 7.14 29.10
CA GLU A 181 -10.00 8.14 30.12
C GLU A 181 -11.22 8.55 30.95
N THR A 182 -12.37 8.82 30.31
CA THR A 182 -13.61 9.19 31.00
C THR A 182 -14.14 8.05 31.87
N LEU A 183 -14.07 6.81 31.38
CA LEU A 183 -14.45 5.63 32.16
C LEU A 183 -13.53 5.43 33.36
N GLY A 184 -12.23 5.61 33.20
CA GLY A 184 -11.26 5.56 34.29
C GLY A 184 -11.59 6.56 35.40
N GLN A 185 -11.88 7.82 35.04
CA GLN A 185 -12.30 8.84 36.00
C GLN A 185 -13.58 8.47 36.76
N ARG A 186 -14.61 8.00 36.04
CA ARG A 186 -15.87 7.57 36.67
C ARG A 186 -15.69 6.36 37.60
N VAL A 187 -14.78 5.44 37.29
CA VAL A 187 -14.48 4.32 38.18
C VAL A 187 -13.86 4.85 39.50
N VAL A 188 -12.89 5.75 39.40
CA VAL A 188 -12.27 6.37 40.60
C VAL A 188 -13.32 7.07 41.46
N GLU A 189 -14.12 7.97 40.88
CA GLU A 189 -15.18 8.70 41.58
C GLU A 189 -16.19 7.77 42.26
N ARG A 190 -16.64 6.71 41.54
CA ARG A 190 -17.58 5.74 42.14
C ARG A 190 -16.96 4.93 43.27
N THR A 191 -15.70 4.58 43.15
CA THR A 191 -14.99 3.84 44.19
C THR A 191 -14.88 4.67 45.47
N GLU A 192 -14.51 5.94 45.35
CA GLU A 192 -14.46 6.87 46.48
C GLU A 192 -15.82 7.08 47.15
N LEU A 193 -16.89 7.25 46.35
CA LEU A 193 -18.25 7.38 46.87
C LEU A 193 -18.69 6.08 47.61
N LEU A 194 -18.39 4.92 47.06
CA LEU A 194 -18.70 3.64 47.69
C LEU A 194 -17.94 3.44 49.01
N GLU A 195 -16.66 3.76 49.05
CA GLU A 195 -15.85 3.69 50.27
C GLU A 195 -16.32 4.62 51.33
N ASN A 196 -16.75 5.83 50.99
CA ASN A 196 -17.33 6.78 51.93
C ASN A 196 -18.67 6.28 52.46
N ALA A 197 -19.57 5.84 51.59
CA ALA A 197 -20.86 5.28 51.99
C ALA A 197 -20.71 4.04 52.90
N LYS A 198 -19.73 3.17 52.60
CA LYS A 198 -19.40 2.01 53.40
C LYS A 198 -18.94 2.40 54.79
N ARG A 199 -18.04 3.38 54.90
CA ARG A 199 -17.55 3.91 56.18
C ARG A 199 -18.68 4.51 57.03
N GLU A 200 -19.58 5.29 56.44
CA GLU A 200 -20.76 5.82 57.12
C GLU A 200 -21.70 4.71 57.62
N ALA A 201 -21.96 3.69 56.80
CA ALA A 201 -22.79 2.54 57.19
C ALA A 201 -22.15 1.74 58.33
N GLU A 202 -20.82 1.54 58.31
CA GLU A 202 -20.08 0.87 59.38
C GLU A 202 -20.16 1.65 60.69
N HIS A 203 -19.94 2.98 60.65
CA HIS A 203 -20.10 3.85 61.83
C HIS A 203 -21.52 3.82 62.42
N ALA A 204 -22.55 3.88 61.57
CA ALA A 204 -23.94 3.80 61.99
C ALA A 204 -24.26 2.45 62.64
N ASN A 205 -23.74 1.36 62.08
CA ASN A 205 -23.94 0.02 62.64
C ASN A 205 -23.23 -0.18 63.98
N ASP A 206 -22.00 0.35 64.13
CA ASP A 206 -21.26 0.34 65.41
C ASP A 206 -21.98 1.16 66.49
N ALA A 207 -22.49 2.34 66.15
CA ALA A 207 -23.30 3.14 67.08
C ALA A 207 -24.55 2.41 67.53
N LYS A 208 -25.28 1.75 66.59
CA LYS A 208 -26.44 0.95 66.89
C LYS A 208 -26.11 -0.25 67.80
N SER A 209 -25.00 -0.94 67.56
CA SER A 209 -24.55 -2.08 68.33
C SER A 209 -24.21 -1.66 69.79
N ARG A 210 -23.50 -0.53 69.99
CA ARG A 210 -23.17 0.04 71.32
C ARG A 210 -24.43 0.43 72.05
N PHE A 211 -25.41 1.08 71.38
CA PHE A 211 -26.68 1.47 71.99
C PHE A 211 -27.46 0.27 72.46
N LEU A 212 -27.58 -0.82 71.67
CA LEU A 212 -28.27 -2.06 72.06
C LEU A 212 -27.58 -2.76 73.23
N THR A 213 -26.23 -2.75 73.26
CA THR A 213 -25.46 -3.34 74.35
C THR A 213 -25.68 -2.55 75.68
N ALA A 214 -25.71 -1.21 75.61
CA ALA A 214 -25.99 -0.36 76.78
C ALA A 214 -27.41 -0.61 77.37
N ILE A 215 -28.43 -0.64 76.51
CA ILE A 215 -29.83 -0.96 76.92
C ILE A 215 -29.92 -2.36 77.50
N GLY A 216 -29.28 -3.35 76.90
CA GLY A 216 -29.27 -4.73 77.40
C GLY A 216 -28.66 -4.83 78.81
N HIS A 217 -27.64 -4.08 79.09
CA HIS A 217 -27.00 -4.03 80.38
C HIS A 217 -27.89 -3.33 81.45
N ASP A 218 -28.58 -2.24 81.06
CA ASP A 218 -29.48 -1.52 81.98
C ASP A 218 -30.79 -2.28 82.29
N LEU A 219 -31.24 -3.14 81.41
CA LEU A 219 -32.45 -3.96 81.62
C LEU A 219 -32.22 -5.24 82.47
N LEU A 220 -30.95 -5.63 82.66
CA LEU A 220 -30.57 -6.80 83.46
C LEU A 220 -30.11 -6.51 84.87
N GLN A 221 -30.12 -5.21 85.30
CA GLN A 221 -29.97 -4.76 86.68
C GLN A 221 -31.30 -4.44 87.34
#